data_29bc11ad6bd9f86b2bc63b47675e20ea
#
_entry.id   29bc11ad6bd9f86b2bc63b47675e20ea
#
_cell.length_a   1.000
_cell.length_b   1.000
_cell.length_c   1.000
_cell.angle_alpha   90.00
_cell.angle_beta   90.00
_cell.angle_gamma   90.00
#
_symmetry.space_group_name_H-M   'P 1'
#
loop_
_entity.id
_entity.type
_entity.pdbx_description
1 polymer ?
#
loop_
_entity_poly.entity_id
_entity_poly.type
_entity_poly.pdbx_seq_one_letter_code
_entity_poly.pdbx_strand_id
1 'polypeptide(L)'
;MRYWLCVMFDDNSQLLDIARAAEEVGFHGIAVADHVAVPHGFRSVHPSGENPFVPETNFPDPLTTIAAMAAVTTQLQFLPYVYVAPMREPFSIAKQAGTVAMLSNYRFALGVGAGWLREEIALLGQDPSTRGARLDEMLEILRGFWDDGTTEFHGRHYDFGPTSMFPKPDQHVPIWVGGKSDAALRRAARHDGWLGMNYDLDEIPILLGKLQDERKRVLDERGDDGRPFETLVIPNAIPDRSLHADLEARGVTSTVAVAWELGAPSAASLDAKRAGMEAFASAFF
;
A
#
# COMPACT_ATOMS: atom_id res chain seq x y z
N MET A 1 -1.79 11.21 14.63
CA MET A 1 -2.07 10.00 13.81
C MET A 1 -2.73 10.44 12.50
N ARG A 2 -2.22 9.96 11.36
CA ARG A 2 -2.90 10.17 10.06
C ARG A 2 -3.82 8.98 9.78
N TYR A 3 -5.02 9.25 9.27
CA TYR A 3 -6.03 8.23 9.03
C TYR A 3 -6.25 8.02 7.54
N TRP A 4 -5.98 6.80 7.06
CA TRP A 4 -6.24 6.36 5.70
C TRP A 4 -7.57 5.64 5.67
N LEU A 5 -8.48 6.05 4.79
CA LEU A 5 -9.74 5.35 4.60
C LEU A 5 -9.51 4.05 3.82
N CYS A 6 -9.98 2.93 4.37
CA CYS A 6 -9.98 1.66 3.65
C CYS A 6 -11.10 1.68 2.58
N VAL A 7 -10.71 1.47 1.32
CA VAL A 7 -11.67 1.28 0.22
C VAL A 7 -11.42 -0.09 -0.40
N MET A 8 -12.26 -1.04 -0.01
CA MET A 8 -12.21 -2.46 -0.42
C MET A 8 -13.64 -2.97 -0.60
N PHE A 9 -13.83 -3.84 -1.61
CA PHE A 9 -15.09 -4.56 -1.86
C PHE A 9 -16.26 -3.66 -2.24
N ASP A 10 -16.00 -2.38 -2.49
CA ASP A 10 -17.02 -1.39 -2.78
C ASP A 10 -17.52 -1.47 -4.22
N ASP A 11 -18.70 -0.91 -4.47
CA ASP A 11 -19.25 -0.74 -5.81
C ASP A 11 -18.40 0.28 -6.58
N ASN A 12 -17.91 -0.13 -7.75
CA ASN A 12 -17.07 0.71 -8.61
C ASN A 12 -17.74 2.04 -8.98
N SER A 13 -19.07 2.08 -9.09
CA SER A 13 -19.82 3.29 -9.39
C SER A 13 -19.76 4.36 -8.29
N GLN A 14 -19.43 3.98 -7.06
CA GLN A 14 -19.36 4.87 -5.91
C GLN A 14 -17.93 5.40 -5.62
N LEU A 15 -16.90 4.82 -6.23
CA LEU A 15 -15.51 5.07 -5.84
C LEU A 15 -15.11 6.54 -5.92
N LEU A 16 -15.54 7.26 -6.94
CA LEU A 16 -15.21 8.69 -7.08
C LEU A 16 -15.94 9.57 -6.05
N ASP A 17 -17.17 9.22 -5.72
CA ASP A 17 -17.95 9.94 -4.70
C ASP A 17 -17.45 9.63 -3.29
N ILE A 18 -16.97 8.41 -3.03
CA ILE A 18 -16.26 8.05 -1.80
C ILE A 18 -15.00 8.91 -1.66
N ALA A 19 -14.22 9.09 -2.74
CA ALA A 19 -13.01 9.90 -2.69
C ALA A 19 -13.31 11.38 -2.38
N ARG A 20 -14.34 11.96 -3.00
CA ARG A 20 -14.79 13.34 -2.68
C ARG A 20 -15.24 13.46 -1.23
N ALA A 21 -16.07 12.51 -0.77
CA ALA A 21 -16.56 12.53 0.61
C ALA A 21 -15.42 12.35 1.63
N ALA A 22 -14.45 11.49 1.36
CA ALA A 22 -13.27 11.31 2.22
C ALA A 22 -12.42 12.60 2.33
N GLU A 23 -12.23 13.31 1.21
CA GLU A 23 -11.54 14.61 1.22
C GLU A 23 -12.34 15.66 2.01
N GLU A 24 -13.65 15.79 1.77
CA GLU A 24 -14.55 16.73 2.48
C GLU A 24 -14.59 16.48 3.98
N VAL A 25 -14.58 15.21 4.40
CA VAL A 25 -14.60 14.80 5.82
C VAL A 25 -13.23 15.01 6.49
N GLY A 26 -12.14 15.05 5.73
CA GLY A 26 -10.80 15.34 6.24
C GLY A 26 -9.91 14.11 6.46
N PHE A 27 -10.19 12.99 5.81
CA PHE A 27 -9.25 11.87 5.80
C PHE A 27 -7.92 12.26 5.15
N HIS A 28 -6.83 11.71 5.66
CA HIS A 28 -5.51 11.95 5.08
C HIS A 28 -5.38 11.38 3.68
N GLY A 29 -5.94 10.19 3.46
CA GLY A 29 -5.86 9.52 2.17
C GLY A 29 -6.75 8.29 2.08
N ILE A 30 -6.68 7.64 0.92
CA ILE A 30 -7.38 6.38 0.63
C ILE A 30 -6.37 5.27 0.40
N ALA A 31 -6.61 4.11 1.04
CA ALA A 31 -5.89 2.86 0.84
C ALA A 31 -6.74 1.90 0.00
N VAL A 32 -6.19 1.43 -1.13
CA VAL A 32 -6.89 0.56 -2.11
C VAL A 32 -6.21 -0.80 -2.18
N ALA A 33 -6.97 -1.89 -2.04
CA ALA A 33 -6.45 -3.26 -2.13
C ALA A 33 -6.17 -3.69 -3.59
N ASP A 34 -5.34 -4.72 -3.76
CA ASP A 34 -4.93 -5.25 -5.07
C ASP A 34 -5.10 -6.77 -5.15
N HIS A 35 -5.97 -7.21 -6.05
CA HIS A 35 -6.00 -8.54 -6.63
C HIS A 35 -6.31 -8.42 -8.13
N VAL A 36 -5.66 -9.23 -8.95
CA VAL A 36 -5.86 -9.24 -10.42
C VAL A 36 -6.94 -10.24 -10.81
N ALA A 37 -6.83 -11.46 -10.26
CA ALA A 37 -7.78 -12.54 -10.52
C ALA A 37 -7.72 -13.56 -9.39
N VAL A 38 -8.81 -13.77 -8.69
CA VAL A 38 -8.86 -14.69 -7.54
C VAL A 38 -9.27 -16.08 -8.01
N PRO A 39 -8.38 -17.11 -7.95
CA PRO A 39 -8.74 -18.46 -8.34
C PRO A 39 -9.75 -19.08 -7.38
N HIS A 40 -10.72 -19.83 -7.90
CA HIS A 40 -11.58 -20.66 -7.05
C HIS A 40 -10.78 -21.77 -6.37
N GLY A 41 -11.08 -22.04 -5.11
CA GLY A 41 -10.48 -23.17 -4.36
C GLY A 41 -9.00 -22.96 -3.99
N PHE A 42 -8.53 -21.72 -3.90
CA PHE A 42 -7.19 -21.43 -3.39
C PHE A 42 -7.01 -21.95 -1.95
N ARG A 43 -5.78 -22.29 -1.59
CA ARG A 43 -5.40 -22.86 -0.28
C ARG A 43 -4.50 -21.95 0.54
N SER A 44 -3.93 -20.93 -0.09
CA SER A 44 -3.16 -19.90 0.61
C SER A 44 -4.01 -19.25 1.70
N VAL A 45 -3.40 -19.01 2.86
CA VAL A 45 -4.06 -18.38 4.01
C VAL A 45 -3.64 -16.93 4.07
N HIS A 46 -4.63 -16.04 4.24
CA HIS A 46 -4.38 -14.62 4.38
C HIS A 46 -3.53 -14.32 5.63
N PRO A 47 -2.61 -13.35 5.60
CA PRO A 47 -1.72 -13.04 6.74
C PRO A 47 -2.45 -12.69 8.06
N SER A 48 -3.73 -12.28 8.01
CA SER A 48 -4.56 -12.07 9.20
C SER A 48 -5.18 -13.37 9.78
N GLY A 49 -4.96 -14.53 9.14
CA GLY A 49 -5.46 -15.84 9.60
C GLY A 49 -6.70 -16.34 8.89
N GLU A 50 -7.64 -15.49 8.55
CA GLU A 50 -8.86 -15.81 7.81
C GLU A 50 -8.87 -15.12 6.44
N ASN A 51 -9.49 -15.78 5.46
CA ASN A 51 -9.64 -15.18 4.13
C ASN A 51 -10.81 -14.19 4.18
N PRO A 52 -10.55 -12.88 3.98
CA PRO A 52 -11.56 -11.85 4.16
C PRO A 52 -12.50 -11.69 2.97
N PHE A 53 -12.35 -12.49 1.90
CA PHE A 53 -13.11 -12.36 0.66
C PHE A 53 -13.33 -13.70 -0.04
N VAL A 54 -14.24 -13.69 -0.99
CA VAL A 54 -14.55 -14.80 -1.92
C VAL A 54 -14.07 -14.46 -3.33
N PRO A 55 -13.98 -15.42 -4.28
CA PRO A 55 -13.49 -15.15 -5.63
C PRO A 55 -14.26 -14.07 -6.39
N GLU A 56 -15.54 -13.87 -6.08
CA GLU A 56 -16.42 -12.88 -6.72
C GLU A 56 -16.32 -11.48 -6.10
N THR A 57 -15.43 -11.28 -5.15
CA THR A 57 -15.24 -9.98 -4.48
C THR A 57 -14.69 -8.93 -5.46
N ASN A 58 -15.22 -7.71 -5.40
CA ASN A 58 -14.77 -6.60 -6.23
C ASN A 58 -13.37 -6.13 -5.84
N PHE A 59 -12.46 -6.24 -6.79
CA PHE A 59 -11.11 -5.66 -6.72
C PHE A 59 -10.84 -4.86 -7.99
N PRO A 60 -11.18 -3.58 -8.03
CA PRO A 60 -10.77 -2.72 -9.15
C PRO A 60 -9.26 -2.56 -9.17
N ASP A 61 -8.66 -2.41 -10.36
CA ASP A 61 -7.21 -2.17 -10.46
C ASP A 61 -6.83 -0.92 -9.66
N PRO A 62 -5.90 -1.01 -8.70
CA PRO A 62 -5.62 0.08 -7.78
C PRO A 62 -5.02 1.31 -8.44
N LEU A 63 -4.13 1.16 -9.43
CA LEU A 63 -3.50 2.32 -10.09
C LEU A 63 -4.49 3.07 -10.97
N THR A 64 -5.35 2.34 -11.69
CA THR A 64 -6.43 2.93 -12.49
C THR A 64 -7.45 3.65 -11.61
N THR A 65 -7.85 3.02 -10.51
CA THR A 65 -8.78 3.59 -9.52
C THR A 65 -8.22 4.85 -8.89
N ILE A 66 -6.96 4.80 -8.44
CA ILE A 66 -6.28 5.96 -7.85
C ILE A 66 -6.16 7.10 -8.85
N ALA A 67 -5.82 6.84 -10.11
CA ALA A 67 -5.76 7.88 -11.14
C ALA A 67 -7.12 8.60 -11.30
N ALA A 68 -8.22 7.84 -11.30
CA ALA A 68 -9.56 8.39 -11.41
C ALA A 68 -9.97 9.19 -10.15
N MET A 69 -9.68 8.68 -8.94
CA MET A 69 -9.93 9.37 -7.68
C MET A 69 -9.10 10.66 -7.56
N ALA A 70 -7.84 10.62 -7.99
CA ALA A 70 -6.95 11.79 -7.97
C ALA A 70 -7.44 12.92 -8.88
N ALA A 71 -8.13 12.59 -9.99
CA ALA A 71 -8.68 13.58 -10.90
C ALA A 71 -9.90 14.35 -10.33
N VAL A 72 -10.53 13.85 -9.26
CA VAL A 72 -11.72 14.45 -8.65
C VAL A 72 -11.49 15.00 -7.23
N THR A 73 -10.23 14.98 -6.78
CA THR A 73 -9.79 15.45 -5.46
C THR A 73 -8.56 16.35 -5.59
N THR A 74 -8.21 17.11 -4.55
CA THR A 74 -7.12 18.09 -4.60
C THR A 74 -6.09 17.93 -3.48
N GLN A 75 -6.45 17.34 -2.35
CA GLN A 75 -5.60 17.18 -1.16
C GLN A 75 -5.40 15.73 -0.75
N LEU A 76 -6.39 14.86 -1.06
CA LEU A 76 -6.42 13.48 -0.64
C LEU A 76 -5.21 12.70 -1.15
N GLN A 77 -4.51 11.99 -0.26
CA GLN A 77 -3.39 11.13 -0.60
C GLN A 77 -3.87 9.74 -1.04
N PHE A 78 -3.04 9.01 -1.78
CA PHE A 78 -3.40 7.69 -2.32
C PHE A 78 -2.32 6.65 -2.07
N LEU A 79 -2.75 5.44 -1.72
CA LEU A 79 -1.88 4.33 -1.38
C LEU A 79 -2.50 3.00 -1.83
N PRO A 80 -1.88 2.24 -2.75
CA PRO A 80 -2.20 0.81 -2.87
C PRO A 80 -1.80 0.10 -1.57
N TYR A 81 -2.73 -0.67 -0.98
CA TYR A 81 -2.48 -1.34 0.30
C TYR A 81 -2.80 -2.84 0.22
N VAL A 82 -1.91 -3.64 -0.32
CA VAL A 82 -0.65 -3.30 -1.03
C VAL A 82 -0.72 -3.74 -2.49
N TYR A 83 -0.02 -3.04 -3.38
CA TYR A 83 0.19 -3.49 -4.77
C TYR A 83 1.08 -4.72 -4.78
N VAL A 84 0.58 -5.83 -5.29
CA VAL A 84 1.34 -7.08 -5.35
C VAL A 84 2.22 -7.07 -6.60
N ALA A 85 3.33 -6.34 -6.52
CA ALA A 85 4.22 -6.11 -7.66
C ALA A 85 4.69 -7.40 -8.36
N PRO A 86 5.02 -8.50 -7.65
CA PRO A 86 5.48 -9.73 -8.31
C PRO A 86 4.43 -10.47 -9.17
N MET A 87 3.20 -10.02 -9.22
CA MET A 87 2.20 -10.52 -10.18
C MET A 87 2.38 -9.95 -11.59
N ARG A 88 3.19 -8.88 -11.72
CA ARG A 88 3.38 -8.11 -12.95
C ARG A 88 4.86 -8.03 -13.31
N GLU A 89 5.19 -7.35 -14.41
CA GLU A 89 6.55 -7.06 -14.81
C GLU A 89 6.95 -5.61 -14.42
N PRO A 90 8.24 -5.32 -14.17
CA PRO A 90 8.67 -4.05 -13.58
C PRO A 90 8.43 -2.82 -14.47
N PHE A 91 8.49 -2.96 -15.79
CA PHE A 91 8.40 -1.83 -16.72
C PHE A 91 7.02 -1.18 -16.72
N SER A 92 5.94 -1.99 -16.78
CA SER A 92 4.57 -1.48 -16.69
C SER A 92 4.30 -0.85 -15.32
N ILE A 93 4.81 -1.46 -14.25
CA ILE A 93 4.66 -0.89 -12.90
C ILE A 93 5.34 0.48 -12.82
N ALA A 94 6.62 0.56 -13.26
CA ALA A 94 7.38 1.81 -13.24
C ALA A 94 6.66 2.91 -14.04
N LYS A 95 6.16 2.57 -15.23
CA LYS A 95 5.43 3.50 -16.10
C LYS A 95 4.11 3.94 -15.46
N GLN A 96 3.28 3.00 -15.04
CA GLN A 96 1.94 3.28 -14.52
C GLN A 96 2.00 4.04 -13.20
N ALA A 97 2.78 3.56 -12.22
CA ALA A 97 2.90 4.21 -10.91
C ALA A 97 3.55 5.60 -11.02
N GLY A 98 4.59 5.76 -11.85
CA GLY A 98 5.18 7.06 -12.13
C GLY A 98 4.17 8.03 -12.78
N THR A 99 3.34 7.53 -13.70
CA THR A 99 2.27 8.35 -14.31
C THR A 99 1.21 8.76 -13.30
N VAL A 100 0.77 7.83 -12.43
CA VAL A 100 -0.19 8.14 -11.34
C VAL A 100 0.39 9.18 -10.39
N ALA A 101 1.66 9.06 -10.02
CA ALA A 101 2.33 10.05 -9.16
C ALA A 101 2.28 11.47 -9.78
N MET A 102 2.63 11.61 -11.06
CA MET A 102 2.57 12.89 -11.76
C MET A 102 1.14 13.42 -11.89
N LEU A 103 0.18 12.58 -12.32
CA LEU A 103 -1.23 12.99 -12.51
C LEU A 103 -1.91 13.37 -11.20
N SER A 104 -1.54 12.75 -10.09
CA SER A 104 -2.04 13.08 -8.76
C SER A 104 -1.36 14.32 -8.15
N ASN A 105 -0.42 14.96 -8.84
CA ASN A 105 0.46 15.99 -8.28
C ASN A 105 1.21 15.48 -7.02
N TYR A 106 1.79 14.27 -7.14
CA TYR A 106 2.56 13.58 -6.10
C TYR A 106 1.81 13.30 -4.78
N ARG A 107 0.48 13.24 -4.84
CA ARG A 107 -0.38 12.75 -3.76
C ARG A 107 -0.47 11.22 -3.74
N PHE A 108 0.59 10.54 -4.10
CA PHE A 108 0.66 9.10 -4.28
C PHE A 108 1.93 8.53 -3.64
N ALA A 109 1.78 7.45 -2.88
CA ALA A 109 2.87 6.58 -2.49
C ALA A 109 2.61 5.16 -3.02
N LEU A 110 3.65 4.48 -3.51
CA LEU A 110 3.52 3.11 -3.98
C LEU A 110 3.67 2.14 -2.79
N GLY A 111 2.56 1.72 -2.21
CA GLY A 111 2.54 0.65 -1.22
C GLY A 111 2.66 -0.72 -1.90
N VAL A 112 3.70 -1.49 -1.60
CA VAL A 112 4.00 -2.75 -2.28
C VAL A 112 4.10 -3.93 -1.32
N GLY A 113 3.78 -5.12 -1.83
CA GLY A 113 3.97 -6.39 -1.12
C GLY A 113 4.40 -7.52 -2.04
N ALA A 114 4.98 -8.57 -1.46
CA ALA A 114 5.35 -9.76 -2.22
C ALA A 114 4.14 -10.64 -2.61
N GLY A 115 2.99 -10.44 -1.97
CA GLY A 115 1.78 -11.23 -2.17
C GLY A 115 1.73 -12.49 -1.30
N TRP A 116 0.53 -12.83 -0.86
CA TRP A 116 0.25 -14.01 -0.04
C TRP A 116 -0.47 -15.10 -0.84
N LEU A 117 -1.30 -14.73 -1.82
CA LEU A 117 -2.10 -15.65 -2.63
C LEU A 117 -1.22 -16.27 -3.74
N ARG A 118 -0.59 -17.40 -3.40
CA ARG A 118 0.38 -18.04 -4.28
C ARG A 118 -0.25 -18.55 -5.57
N GLU A 119 -1.49 -18.97 -5.51
CA GLU A 119 -2.26 -19.47 -6.64
C GLU A 119 -2.53 -18.37 -7.66
N GLU A 120 -2.78 -17.14 -7.24
CA GLU A 120 -2.93 -16.00 -8.13
C GLU A 120 -1.61 -15.65 -8.82
N ILE A 121 -0.51 -15.63 -8.07
CA ILE A 121 0.83 -15.38 -8.63
C ILE A 121 1.16 -16.44 -9.71
N ALA A 122 0.86 -17.70 -9.42
CA ALA A 122 1.08 -18.80 -10.38
C ALA A 122 0.15 -18.70 -11.60
N LEU A 123 -1.12 -18.32 -11.42
CA LEU A 123 -2.08 -18.10 -12.49
C LEU A 123 -1.59 -17.03 -13.48
N LEU A 124 -0.91 -16.01 -13.00
CA LEU A 124 -0.32 -14.94 -13.79
C LEU A 124 1.06 -15.29 -14.37
N GLY A 125 1.41 -16.59 -14.38
CA GLY A 125 2.63 -17.10 -15.01
C GLY A 125 3.92 -16.85 -14.22
N GLN A 126 3.82 -16.49 -12.94
CA GLN A 126 4.97 -16.18 -12.11
C GLN A 126 5.22 -17.28 -11.08
N ASP A 127 6.49 -17.54 -10.75
CA ASP A 127 6.84 -18.48 -9.68
C ASP A 127 6.64 -17.84 -8.29
N PRO A 128 5.68 -18.34 -7.47
CA PRO A 128 5.45 -17.81 -6.15
C PRO A 128 6.64 -17.93 -5.19
N SER A 129 7.57 -18.88 -5.43
CA SER A 129 8.74 -19.07 -4.58
C SER A 129 9.77 -17.96 -4.73
N THR A 130 9.82 -17.29 -5.87
CA THR A 130 10.78 -16.22 -6.19
C THR A 130 10.23 -14.83 -5.90
N ARG A 131 8.96 -14.68 -5.50
CA ARG A 131 8.26 -13.41 -5.39
C ARG A 131 8.97 -12.34 -4.55
N GLY A 132 9.61 -12.75 -3.44
CA GLY A 132 10.36 -11.82 -2.59
C GLY A 132 11.63 -11.30 -3.26
N ALA A 133 12.43 -12.19 -3.86
CA ALA A 133 13.65 -11.81 -4.57
C ALA A 133 13.35 -10.99 -5.83
N ARG A 134 12.29 -11.35 -6.57
CA ARG A 134 11.84 -10.53 -7.71
C ARG A 134 11.38 -9.14 -7.27
N LEU A 135 10.67 -9.04 -6.15
CA LEU A 135 10.28 -7.74 -5.61
C LEU A 135 11.50 -6.87 -5.28
N ASP A 136 12.56 -7.44 -4.69
CA ASP A 136 13.79 -6.68 -4.42
C ASP A 136 14.37 -6.05 -5.69
N GLU A 137 14.56 -6.86 -6.74
CA GLU A 137 15.07 -6.37 -8.03
C GLU A 137 14.10 -5.38 -8.71
N MET A 138 12.78 -5.62 -8.63
CA MET A 138 11.78 -4.72 -9.20
C MET A 138 11.86 -3.33 -8.57
N LEU A 139 12.01 -3.23 -7.25
CA LEU A 139 12.07 -1.93 -6.58
C LEU A 139 13.32 -1.13 -6.97
N GLU A 140 14.44 -1.80 -7.20
CA GLU A 140 15.66 -1.17 -7.73
C GLU A 140 15.44 -0.67 -9.18
N ILE A 141 14.81 -1.48 -10.03
CA ILE A 141 14.47 -1.10 -11.41
C ILE A 141 13.53 0.12 -11.43
N LEU A 142 12.49 0.13 -10.58
CA LEU A 142 11.57 1.26 -10.49
C LEU A 142 12.31 2.55 -10.12
N ARG A 143 13.20 2.49 -9.12
CA ARG A 143 14.03 3.63 -8.72
C ARG A 143 14.91 4.13 -9.86
N GLY A 144 15.61 3.24 -10.57
CA GLY A 144 16.44 3.63 -11.70
C GLY A 144 15.65 4.39 -12.78
N PHE A 145 14.44 3.95 -13.11
CA PHE A 145 13.61 4.66 -14.08
C PHE A 145 13.05 5.98 -13.55
N TRP A 146 12.68 6.05 -12.28
CA TRP A 146 12.09 7.29 -11.71
C TRP A 146 13.15 8.35 -11.43
N ASP A 147 14.33 7.95 -10.98
CA ASP A 147 15.40 8.89 -10.63
C ASP A 147 16.15 9.38 -11.87
N ASP A 148 16.55 8.47 -12.78
CA ASP A 148 17.43 8.78 -13.90
C ASP A 148 16.70 8.83 -15.25
N GLY A 149 15.56 8.16 -15.40
CA GLY A 149 14.83 8.05 -16.66
C GLY A 149 15.44 7.07 -17.66
N THR A 150 16.70 6.75 -17.51
CA THR A 150 17.43 5.72 -18.28
C THR A 150 18.21 4.85 -17.31
N THR A 151 18.00 3.54 -17.35
CA THR A 151 18.68 2.59 -16.48
C THR A 151 18.97 1.29 -17.21
N GLU A 152 19.93 0.55 -16.69
CA GLU A 152 20.21 -0.85 -17.03
C GLU A 152 20.16 -1.67 -15.75
N PHE A 153 19.92 -2.96 -15.85
CA PHE A 153 19.85 -3.82 -14.69
C PHE A 153 20.35 -5.24 -15.01
N HIS A 154 21.23 -5.78 -14.18
CA HIS A 154 21.84 -7.10 -14.32
C HIS A 154 21.66 -7.90 -13.04
N GLY A 155 20.45 -8.42 -12.85
CA GLY A 155 20.05 -9.20 -11.69
C GLY A 155 19.89 -10.69 -11.98
N ARG A 156 19.33 -11.40 -11.03
CA ARG A 156 19.05 -12.82 -11.17
C ARG A 156 17.73 -13.08 -11.92
N HIS A 157 16.76 -12.20 -11.78
CA HIS A 157 15.41 -12.36 -12.30
C HIS A 157 15.12 -11.42 -13.47
N TYR A 158 15.81 -10.29 -13.50
CA TYR A 158 15.69 -9.30 -14.56
C TYR A 158 17.09 -8.94 -15.08
N ASP A 159 17.23 -8.90 -16.41
CA ASP A 159 18.48 -8.56 -17.08
C ASP A 159 18.18 -7.79 -18.37
N PHE A 160 18.61 -6.53 -18.43
CA PHE A 160 18.44 -5.68 -19.61
C PHE A 160 19.48 -4.56 -19.65
N GLY A 161 19.90 -4.23 -20.89
CA GLY A 161 20.82 -3.13 -21.15
C GLY A 161 20.15 -1.75 -21.07
N PRO A 162 20.89 -0.66 -21.36
CA PRO A 162 20.42 0.72 -21.25
C PRO A 162 19.06 0.93 -21.90
N THR A 163 18.06 1.27 -21.08
CA THR A 163 16.67 1.43 -21.51
C THR A 163 16.11 2.72 -20.92
N SER A 164 15.42 3.50 -21.74
CA SER A 164 14.84 4.78 -21.35
C SER A 164 13.34 4.70 -21.14
N MET A 165 12.84 5.39 -20.09
CA MET A 165 11.42 5.49 -19.77
C MET A 165 11.02 6.94 -19.49
N PHE A 166 10.35 7.57 -20.46
CA PHE A 166 9.85 8.94 -20.34
C PHE A 166 8.33 9.00 -20.64
N PRO A 167 7.58 9.99 -20.04
CA PRO A 167 8.07 10.90 -19.02
C PRO A 167 8.47 10.15 -17.75
N LYS A 168 9.42 10.69 -16.98
CA LYS A 168 9.74 10.23 -15.64
C LYS A 168 9.21 11.23 -14.60
N PRO A 169 8.94 10.79 -13.35
CA PRO A 169 8.65 11.72 -12.26
C PRO A 169 9.76 12.75 -12.08
N ASP A 170 9.40 13.98 -11.77
CA ASP A 170 10.33 15.08 -11.43
C ASP A 170 10.47 15.29 -9.92
N GLN A 171 9.67 14.58 -9.13
CA GLN A 171 9.76 14.51 -7.68
C GLN A 171 9.90 13.06 -7.22
N HIS A 172 10.36 12.88 -5.99
CA HIS A 172 10.46 11.55 -5.37
C HIS A 172 9.09 10.89 -5.22
N VAL A 173 8.97 9.64 -5.71
CA VAL A 173 7.78 8.81 -5.52
C VAL A 173 8.04 7.88 -4.33
N PRO A 174 7.37 8.04 -3.18
CA PRO A 174 7.59 7.18 -2.02
C PRO A 174 7.22 5.72 -2.29
N ILE A 175 8.03 4.79 -1.79
CA ILE A 175 7.75 3.35 -1.78
C ILE A 175 7.61 2.89 -0.33
N TRP A 176 6.45 2.34 0.03
CA TRP A 176 6.21 1.75 1.34
C TRP A 176 6.01 0.23 1.20
N VAL A 177 6.65 -0.53 2.05
CA VAL A 177 6.73 -1.99 1.89
C VAL A 177 5.92 -2.71 2.94
N GLY A 178 5.04 -3.61 2.50
CA GLY A 178 4.19 -4.43 3.36
C GLY A 178 4.83 -5.74 3.81
N GLY A 179 4.40 -6.22 4.97
CA GLY A 179 4.72 -7.54 5.51
C GLY A 179 5.50 -7.52 6.82
N LYS A 180 5.44 -8.66 7.57
CA LYS A 180 6.03 -8.80 8.90
C LYS A 180 7.24 -9.73 9.00
N SER A 181 7.62 -10.41 7.91
CA SER A 181 8.82 -11.25 7.92
C SER A 181 10.09 -10.40 8.02
N ASP A 182 11.16 -10.95 8.57
CA ASP A 182 12.44 -10.24 8.66
C ASP A 182 12.93 -9.76 7.28
N ALA A 183 12.66 -10.52 6.20
CA ALA A 183 12.96 -10.07 4.84
C ALA A 183 12.12 -8.86 4.41
N ALA A 184 10.84 -8.80 4.81
CA ALA A 184 9.97 -7.66 4.51
C ALA A 184 10.39 -6.41 5.31
N LEU A 185 10.74 -6.57 6.59
CA LEU A 185 11.21 -5.46 7.42
C LEU A 185 12.55 -4.90 6.92
N ARG A 186 13.51 -5.77 6.54
CA ARG A 186 14.77 -5.33 5.89
C ARG A 186 14.52 -4.57 4.59
N ARG A 187 13.54 -5.02 3.78
CA ARG A 187 13.14 -4.34 2.56
C ARG A 187 12.53 -2.97 2.87
N ALA A 188 11.56 -2.91 3.79
CA ALA A 188 10.93 -1.66 4.21
C ALA A 188 11.96 -0.63 4.69
N ALA A 189 12.92 -1.05 5.51
CA ALA A 189 13.98 -0.20 6.05
C ALA A 189 14.84 0.51 4.98
N ARG A 190 14.92 -0.05 3.77
CA ARG A 190 15.68 0.51 2.63
C ARG A 190 14.88 1.50 1.78
N HIS A 191 13.59 1.63 2.04
CA HIS A 191 12.65 2.48 1.31
C HIS A 191 12.03 3.55 2.22
N ASP A 192 10.89 4.09 1.84
CA ASP A 192 10.32 5.29 2.46
C ASP A 192 9.28 4.97 3.56
N GLY A 193 8.95 3.69 3.78
CA GLY A 193 8.01 3.33 4.85
C GLY A 193 7.68 1.84 4.93
N TRP A 194 6.99 1.51 6.00
CA TRP A 194 6.49 0.17 6.30
C TRP A 194 4.98 0.15 6.45
N LEU A 195 4.36 -0.89 5.88
CA LEU A 195 2.93 -1.16 5.93
C LEU A 195 2.67 -2.42 6.76
N GLY A 196 2.21 -2.22 7.98
CA GLY A 196 1.71 -3.27 8.86
C GLY A 196 0.24 -3.57 8.57
N MET A 197 -0.16 -4.82 8.77
CA MET A 197 -1.56 -5.27 8.67
C MET A 197 -2.21 -5.33 10.06
N ASN A 198 -3.29 -6.09 10.17
CA ASN A 198 -3.99 -6.35 11.43
C ASN A 198 -3.10 -7.20 12.35
N TYR A 199 -2.34 -6.54 13.20
CA TYR A 199 -1.45 -7.20 14.16
C TYR A 199 -1.99 -7.06 15.57
N ASP A 200 -1.76 -8.08 16.40
CA ASP A 200 -2.10 -8.07 17.80
C ASP A 200 -1.24 -7.04 18.55
N LEU A 201 -1.79 -6.47 19.62
CA LEU A 201 -1.16 -5.37 20.34
C LEU A 201 0.21 -5.72 20.95
N ASP A 202 0.44 -6.98 21.28
CA ASP A 202 1.72 -7.50 21.77
C ASP A 202 2.73 -7.77 20.65
N GLU A 203 2.29 -8.02 19.41
CA GLU A 203 3.15 -8.22 18.25
C GLU A 203 3.72 -6.88 17.73
N ILE A 204 2.94 -5.81 17.77
CA ILE A 204 3.30 -4.50 17.20
C ILE A 204 4.64 -3.97 17.76
N PRO A 205 4.90 -3.92 19.07
CA PRO A 205 6.18 -3.43 19.60
C PRO A 205 7.39 -4.26 19.13
N ILE A 206 7.21 -5.56 18.97
CA ILE A 206 8.26 -6.48 18.50
C ILE A 206 8.63 -6.15 17.05
N LEU A 207 7.62 -5.95 16.20
CA LEU A 207 7.83 -5.61 14.79
C LEU A 207 8.46 -4.22 14.63
N LEU A 208 7.98 -3.24 15.41
CA LEU A 208 8.54 -1.89 15.42
C LEU A 208 10.01 -1.88 15.87
N GLY A 209 10.36 -2.65 16.91
CA GLY A 209 11.73 -2.79 17.35
C GLY A 209 12.66 -3.36 16.26
N LYS A 210 12.24 -4.46 15.62
CA LYS A 210 12.98 -5.04 14.48
C LYS A 210 13.13 -4.05 13.32
N LEU A 211 12.07 -3.33 12.97
CA LEU A 211 12.08 -2.33 11.90
C LEU A 211 13.05 -1.19 12.22
N GLN A 212 13.04 -0.68 13.44
CA GLN A 212 13.95 0.37 13.91
C GLN A 212 15.41 -0.08 13.85
N ASP A 213 15.70 -1.31 14.27
CA ASP A 213 17.06 -1.88 14.17
C ASP A 213 17.54 -1.96 12.72
N GLU A 214 16.69 -2.46 11.82
CA GLU A 214 17.03 -2.53 10.38
C GLU A 214 17.15 -1.12 9.77
N ARG A 215 16.27 -0.18 10.13
CA ARG A 215 16.36 1.21 9.65
C ARG A 215 17.66 1.87 10.12
N LYS A 216 18.04 1.67 11.39
CA LYS A 216 19.30 2.18 11.91
C LYS A 216 20.49 1.67 11.10
N ARG A 217 20.55 0.37 10.78
CA ARG A 217 21.62 -0.20 9.94
C ARG A 217 21.69 0.48 8.57
N VAL A 218 20.54 0.69 7.93
CA VAL A 218 20.49 1.37 6.63
C VAL A 218 21.01 2.81 6.72
N LEU A 219 20.63 3.55 7.77
CA LEU A 219 21.10 4.92 7.99
C LEU A 219 22.60 4.97 8.29
N ASP A 220 23.11 4.01 9.07
CA ASP A 220 24.55 3.90 9.36
C ASP A 220 25.35 3.56 8.07
N GLU A 221 24.79 2.79 7.15
CA GLU A 221 25.45 2.39 5.90
C GLU A 221 25.38 3.45 4.79
N ARG A 222 24.22 4.12 4.63
CA ARG A 222 23.92 4.99 3.46
C ARG A 222 23.82 6.46 3.80
N GLY A 223 23.78 6.80 5.10
CA GLY A 223 23.46 8.14 5.58
C GLY A 223 21.95 8.40 5.63
N ASP A 224 21.59 9.48 6.30
CA ASP A 224 20.21 9.98 6.35
C ASP A 224 20.00 11.01 5.23
N ASP A 225 19.04 10.75 4.34
CA ASP A 225 18.67 11.67 3.25
C ASP A 225 17.63 12.72 3.68
N GLY A 226 17.26 12.72 4.97
CA GLY A 226 16.30 13.66 5.56
C GLY A 226 14.84 13.43 5.16
N ARG A 227 14.52 12.37 4.40
CA ARG A 227 13.15 12.05 4.03
C ARG A 227 12.41 11.38 5.19
N PRO A 228 11.11 11.69 5.37
CA PRO A 228 10.31 11.05 6.40
C PRO A 228 10.18 9.55 6.12
N PHE A 229 10.28 8.75 7.18
CA PHE A 229 9.97 7.33 7.12
C PHE A 229 8.58 7.08 7.68
N GLU A 230 7.70 6.51 6.86
CA GLU A 230 6.32 6.26 7.23
C GLU A 230 6.15 4.89 7.89
N THR A 231 5.36 4.86 8.96
CA THR A 231 5.01 3.62 9.65
C THR A 231 3.50 3.55 9.80
N LEU A 232 2.87 2.76 8.94
CA LEU A 232 1.43 2.53 8.98
C LEU A 232 1.16 1.17 9.63
N VAL A 233 0.32 1.13 10.66
CA VAL A 233 -0.08 -0.11 11.34
C VAL A 233 -1.58 -0.12 11.57
N ILE A 234 -2.22 -1.27 11.32
CA ILE A 234 -3.60 -1.54 11.72
C ILE A 234 -3.53 -2.44 12.97
N PRO A 235 -3.91 -1.96 14.16
CA PRO A 235 -4.00 -2.81 15.36
C PRO A 235 -5.22 -3.72 15.26
N ASN A 236 -5.07 -4.97 15.72
CA ASN A 236 -6.20 -5.89 15.89
C ASN A 236 -6.90 -5.59 17.23
N ALA A 237 -7.54 -4.43 17.30
CA ALA A 237 -8.25 -3.94 18.49
C ALA A 237 -9.31 -2.92 18.07
N ILE A 238 -10.28 -2.71 18.94
CA ILE A 238 -11.25 -1.63 18.76
C ILE A 238 -10.50 -0.29 18.87
N PRO A 239 -10.58 0.58 17.86
CA PRO A 239 -9.84 1.84 17.89
C PRO A 239 -10.39 2.79 18.97
N ASP A 240 -9.46 3.39 19.72
CA ASP A 240 -9.75 4.51 20.61
C ASP A 240 -8.60 5.52 20.60
N ARG A 241 -8.84 6.72 21.14
CA ARG A 241 -7.82 7.80 21.13
C ARG A 241 -6.58 7.45 21.95
N SER A 242 -6.71 6.68 23.04
CA SER A 242 -5.59 6.32 23.90
C SER A 242 -4.68 5.29 23.21
N LEU A 243 -5.26 4.32 22.53
CA LEU A 243 -4.52 3.36 21.70
C LEU A 243 -3.74 4.07 20.58
N HIS A 244 -4.39 5.00 19.88
CA HIS A 244 -3.72 5.75 18.83
C HIS A 244 -2.57 6.63 19.36
N ALA A 245 -2.76 7.26 20.52
CA ALA A 245 -1.69 8.03 21.17
C ALA A 245 -0.50 7.15 21.60
N ASP A 246 -0.76 5.94 22.12
CA ASP A 246 0.29 4.97 22.45
C ASP A 246 1.05 4.49 21.22
N LEU A 247 0.35 4.21 20.13
CA LEU A 247 0.98 3.85 18.85
C LEU A 247 1.84 4.99 18.29
N GLU A 248 1.37 6.24 18.33
CA GLU A 248 2.16 7.42 17.92
C GLU A 248 3.42 7.58 18.76
N ALA A 249 3.32 7.41 20.08
CA ALA A 249 4.47 7.46 20.99
C ALA A 249 5.52 6.39 20.68
N ARG A 250 5.13 5.30 20.00
CA ARG A 250 6.01 4.22 19.53
C ARG A 250 6.53 4.45 18.11
N GLY A 251 6.18 5.56 17.46
CA GLY A 251 6.64 5.91 16.11
C GLY A 251 5.72 5.46 14.98
N VAL A 252 4.50 5.02 15.26
CA VAL A 252 3.48 4.81 14.23
C VAL A 252 2.96 6.16 13.76
N THR A 253 3.00 6.40 12.44
CA THR A 253 2.62 7.69 11.85
C THR A 253 1.18 7.68 11.32
N SER A 254 0.69 6.50 10.98
CA SER A 254 -0.59 6.33 10.28
C SER A 254 -1.29 5.04 10.67
N THR A 255 -2.61 5.03 10.54
CA THR A 255 -3.43 3.82 10.59
C THR A 255 -4.50 3.84 9.50
N VAL A 256 -5.09 2.67 9.23
CA VAL A 256 -6.21 2.55 8.28
C VAL A 256 -7.52 2.52 9.06
N ALA A 257 -8.43 3.39 8.68
CA ALA A 257 -9.79 3.46 9.20
C ALA A 257 -10.74 2.63 8.34
N VAL A 258 -11.54 1.81 8.98
CA VAL A 258 -12.70 1.15 8.37
C VAL A 258 -13.93 1.90 8.84
N ALA A 259 -14.44 2.81 8.04
CA ALA A 259 -15.52 3.72 8.41
C ALA A 259 -16.92 3.13 8.22
N TRP A 260 -17.02 1.94 7.61
CA TRP A 260 -18.25 1.14 7.48
C TRP A 260 -17.92 -0.34 7.47
N GLU A 261 -18.94 -1.19 7.72
CA GLU A 261 -18.77 -2.63 7.64
C GLU A 261 -18.60 -3.06 6.18
N LEU A 262 -17.41 -3.56 5.85
CA LEU A 262 -17.05 -3.94 4.49
C LEU A 262 -17.92 -5.09 3.98
N GLY A 263 -18.51 -4.90 2.79
CA GLY A 263 -19.38 -5.89 2.16
C GLY A 263 -20.76 -6.06 2.78
N ALA A 264 -21.10 -5.31 3.84
CA ALA A 264 -22.42 -5.39 4.46
C ALA A 264 -23.50 -4.67 3.62
N PRO A 265 -24.70 -5.25 3.47
CA PRO A 265 -25.81 -4.59 2.76
C PRO A 265 -26.19 -3.24 3.37
N SER A 266 -26.04 -3.07 4.70
CA SER A 266 -26.29 -1.81 5.41
C SER A 266 -25.35 -0.66 5.00
N ALA A 267 -24.17 -0.99 4.51
CA ALA A 267 -23.17 -0.05 4.03
C ALA A 267 -23.14 0.08 2.49
N ALA A 268 -24.10 -0.49 1.79
CA ALA A 268 -24.12 -0.49 0.31
C ALA A 268 -24.37 0.91 -0.29
N SER A 269 -25.09 1.80 0.40
CA SER A 269 -25.38 3.14 -0.10
C SER A 269 -24.24 4.12 0.20
N LEU A 270 -24.04 5.09 -0.70
CA LEU A 270 -23.07 6.17 -0.51
C LEU A 270 -23.39 7.01 0.75
N ASP A 271 -24.67 7.26 1.03
CA ASP A 271 -25.08 8.02 2.21
C ASP A 271 -24.71 7.31 3.52
N ALA A 272 -24.86 5.99 3.58
CA ALA A 272 -24.45 5.20 4.74
C ALA A 272 -22.91 5.24 4.93
N LYS A 273 -22.15 5.16 3.85
CA LYS A 273 -20.68 5.27 3.88
C LYS A 273 -20.25 6.66 4.34
N ARG A 274 -20.89 7.71 3.82
CA ARG A 274 -20.64 9.10 4.25
C ARG A 274 -20.93 9.29 5.74
N ALA A 275 -22.06 8.82 6.22
CA ALA A 275 -22.39 8.86 7.64
C ALA A 275 -21.35 8.12 8.51
N GLY A 276 -20.85 6.98 8.04
CA GLY A 276 -19.76 6.26 8.71
C GLY A 276 -18.46 7.06 8.76
N MET A 277 -18.06 7.70 7.64
CA MET A 277 -16.89 8.59 7.60
C MET A 277 -17.02 9.77 8.56
N GLU A 278 -18.18 10.44 8.59
CA GLU A 278 -18.47 11.57 9.49
C GLU A 278 -18.45 11.15 10.96
N ALA A 279 -19.02 9.97 11.29
CA ALA A 279 -18.96 9.42 12.63
C ALA A 279 -17.52 9.11 13.07
N PHE A 280 -16.72 8.51 12.18
CA PHE A 280 -15.29 8.25 12.43
C PHE A 280 -14.53 9.57 12.67
N ALA A 281 -14.72 10.54 11.80
CA ALA A 281 -14.05 11.85 11.92
C ALA A 281 -14.41 12.54 13.25
N SER A 282 -15.66 12.53 13.64
CA SER A 282 -16.11 13.09 14.93
C SER A 282 -15.46 12.40 16.14
N ALA A 283 -15.15 11.11 16.01
CA ALA A 283 -14.50 10.36 17.07
C ALA A 283 -12.99 10.59 17.15
N PHE A 284 -12.30 10.84 16.02
CA PHE A 284 -10.83 10.77 15.94
C PHE A 284 -10.14 12.04 15.45
N PHE A 285 -10.79 12.87 14.63
CA PHE A 285 -10.26 14.17 14.15
C PHE A 285 -10.61 15.28 15.12
#